data_43bedd0ce7a7ad991f4aff779e491db7
#
_entry.id   43bedd0ce7a7ad991f4aff779e491db7
#
_cell.length_a   1.000
_cell.length_b   1.000
_cell.length_c   1.000
_cell.angle_alpha   90.00
_cell.angle_beta   90.00
_cell.angle_gamma   90.00
#
_symmetry.space_group_name_H-M   'P 1'
#
loop_
_entity.id
_entity.type
_entity.pdbx_description
1 polymer ?
#
loop_
_entity_poly.entity_id
_entity_poly.type
_entity_poly.pdbx_seq_one_letter_code
_entity_poly.pdbx_strand_id
1 'polypeptide(L)'
;MFAVMLRELRYLKRHKADFFMAIIAPLLVILLFGNMFASGKAEHLPIVVIDQDQSEMSRKVIHALSINHTLQVKTITTSQDEAEQLINKTEAWGFVLIPDGAEQRLVKAQDAQISIAYNQSFFSIGNTISSAMLISTLNGMADYMRQSYLSNVIPYLDVPTPHIKISTLYNPNMSYELFLEPFMVPAVLHLLLCCCVAFAIGQEFKRKTLNKWVDSKHIISSLLGKILTYVFIFCAWTWCWMFWLAHIRGYFIAGSLSLILLAQFLLYFSYAVISSTVVLATKDLPKTFGFIALYGGSSPSFSGITLPLNNAPAFTQFWSMIIPYTPYAKLQTEQWVIGSDISVSLIPFGILVIFSALYLGLSIRLLKKNIQEQNQ
;
A
#
# COMPACT_ATOMS: atom_id res chain seq x y z
N MET A 1 -26.96 9.44 -22.61
CA MET A 1 -25.74 9.26 -21.83
C MET A 1 -24.68 10.31 -22.18
N PHE A 2 -24.15 10.35 -23.40
CA PHE A 2 -23.07 11.26 -23.81
C PHE A 2 -23.39 12.75 -23.63
N ALA A 3 -24.61 13.18 -23.95
CA ALA A 3 -25.06 14.55 -23.73
C ALA A 3 -25.03 14.95 -22.25
N VAL A 4 -25.34 14.03 -21.32
CA VAL A 4 -25.26 14.26 -19.87
C VAL A 4 -23.79 14.38 -19.44
N MET A 5 -22.91 13.54 -19.95
CA MET A 5 -21.46 13.64 -19.66
C MET A 5 -20.90 15.00 -20.11
N LEU A 6 -21.23 15.46 -21.31
CA LEU A 6 -20.81 16.78 -21.78
C LEU A 6 -21.38 17.94 -20.96
N ARG A 7 -22.62 17.78 -20.44
CA ARG A 7 -23.22 18.74 -19.53
C ARG A 7 -22.44 18.81 -18.21
N GLU A 8 -22.08 17.66 -17.63
CA GLU A 8 -21.32 17.60 -16.38
C GLU A 8 -19.91 18.19 -16.56
N LEU A 9 -19.23 17.89 -17.65
CA LEU A 9 -17.92 18.48 -17.97
C LEU A 9 -17.98 20.00 -18.10
N ARG A 10 -19.05 20.54 -18.74
CA ARG A 10 -19.28 21.99 -18.82
C ARG A 10 -19.62 22.59 -17.47
N TYR A 11 -20.35 21.85 -16.63
CA TYR A 11 -20.66 22.25 -15.27
C TYR A 11 -19.38 22.36 -14.42
N LEU A 12 -18.50 21.33 -14.45
CA LEU A 12 -17.21 21.33 -13.77
C LEU A 12 -16.36 22.55 -14.12
N LYS A 13 -16.26 22.89 -15.41
CA LYS A 13 -15.49 24.06 -15.87
C LYS A 13 -16.00 25.39 -15.30
N ARG A 14 -17.29 25.48 -14.96
CA ARG A 14 -17.92 26.72 -14.46
C ARG A 14 -17.89 26.84 -12.92
N HIS A 15 -17.75 25.72 -12.21
CA HIS A 15 -17.81 25.69 -10.73
C HIS A 15 -16.43 25.36 -10.17
N LYS A 16 -15.75 26.41 -9.65
CA LYS A 16 -14.37 26.32 -9.17
C LYS A 16 -14.14 25.25 -8.10
N ALA A 17 -15.07 25.10 -7.16
CA ALA A 17 -14.96 24.11 -6.09
C ALA A 17 -15.03 22.66 -6.62
N ASP A 18 -15.98 22.39 -7.53
CA ASP A 18 -16.13 21.06 -8.13
C ASP A 18 -14.95 20.72 -9.04
N PHE A 19 -14.45 21.71 -9.79
CA PHE A 19 -13.25 21.59 -10.60
C PHE A 19 -12.03 21.30 -9.71
N PHE A 20 -11.86 22.00 -8.62
CA PHE A 20 -10.78 21.77 -7.67
C PHE A 20 -10.81 20.33 -7.14
N MET A 21 -11.98 19.84 -6.69
CA MET A 21 -12.12 18.48 -6.15
C MET A 21 -11.88 17.38 -7.20
N ALA A 22 -12.30 17.57 -8.45
CA ALA A 22 -12.20 16.55 -9.48
C ALA A 22 -10.86 16.55 -10.24
N ILE A 23 -10.17 17.69 -10.31
CA ILE A 23 -8.96 17.85 -11.12
C ILE A 23 -7.73 18.19 -10.28
N ILE A 24 -7.83 19.21 -9.41
CA ILE A 24 -6.64 19.69 -8.67
C ILE A 24 -6.34 18.79 -7.47
N ALA A 25 -7.34 18.39 -6.71
CA ALA A 25 -7.14 17.56 -5.54
C ALA A 25 -6.50 16.18 -5.87
N PRO A 26 -6.93 15.43 -6.92
CA PRO A 26 -6.24 14.22 -7.34
C PRO A 26 -4.78 14.45 -7.72
N LEU A 27 -4.47 15.55 -8.45
CA LEU A 27 -3.10 15.90 -8.78
C LEU A 27 -2.26 16.14 -7.54
N LEU A 28 -2.79 16.89 -6.56
CA LEU A 28 -2.09 17.14 -5.30
C LEU A 28 -1.84 15.85 -4.50
N VAL A 29 -2.80 14.92 -4.51
CA VAL A 29 -2.65 13.60 -3.87
C VAL A 29 -1.53 12.81 -4.53
N ILE A 30 -1.50 12.74 -5.85
CA ILE A 30 -0.46 12.02 -6.61
C ILE A 30 0.93 12.64 -6.33
N LEU A 31 1.04 13.97 -6.38
CA LEU A 31 2.29 14.66 -6.08
C LEU A 31 2.74 14.46 -4.62
N LEU A 32 1.79 14.45 -3.69
CA LEU A 32 2.07 14.21 -2.26
C LEU A 32 2.67 12.81 -2.06
N PHE A 33 2.00 11.76 -2.56
CA PHE A 33 2.47 10.38 -2.40
C PHE A 33 3.76 10.14 -3.16
N GLY A 34 3.85 10.58 -4.42
CA GLY A 34 5.08 10.45 -5.21
C GLY A 34 6.28 11.13 -4.57
N ASN A 35 6.09 12.24 -3.85
CA ASN A 35 7.17 12.91 -3.11
C ASN A 35 7.45 12.22 -1.76
N MET A 36 6.39 11.78 -1.05
CA MET A 36 6.51 11.12 0.24
C MET A 36 7.28 9.80 0.14
N PHE A 37 7.06 9.04 -0.93
CA PHE A 37 7.72 7.76 -1.16
C PHE A 37 8.94 7.83 -2.10
N ALA A 38 9.36 9.03 -2.51
CA ALA A 38 10.45 9.23 -3.47
C ALA A 38 11.78 8.55 -3.09
N SER A 39 12.09 8.47 -1.80
CA SER A 39 13.29 7.79 -1.28
C SER A 39 13.17 6.26 -1.38
N GLY A 40 11.97 5.72 -1.51
CA GLY A 40 11.68 4.32 -1.80
C GLY A 40 12.09 3.30 -0.73
N LYS A 41 13.16 3.56 0.01
CA LYS A 41 13.74 2.63 1.00
C LYS A 41 14.05 3.35 2.31
N ALA A 42 13.94 2.61 3.40
CA ALA A 42 14.53 3.03 4.65
C ALA A 42 16.03 2.69 4.61
N GLU A 43 16.87 3.71 4.52
CA GLU A 43 18.33 3.58 4.49
C GLU A 43 18.95 4.24 5.73
N HIS A 44 20.19 3.82 6.06
CA HIS A 44 20.95 4.40 7.18
C HIS A 44 20.22 4.34 8.53
N LEU A 45 19.54 3.22 8.80
CA LEU A 45 18.85 3.03 10.07
C LEU A 45 19.86 2.83 11.21
N PRO A 46 19.85 3.69 12.24
CA PRO A 46 20.86 3.65 13.29
C PRO A 46 20.71 2.41 14.16
N ILE A 47 21.82 1.68 14.33
CA ILE A 47 21.97 0.52 15.23
C ILE A 47 23.16 0.70 16.15
N VAL A 48 23.21 -0.05 17.23
CA VAL A 48 24.33 -0.15 18.17
C VAL A 48 24.96 -1.52 18.04
N VAL A 49 26.27 -1.62 18.14
CA VAL A 49 26.96 -2.89 18.29
C VAL A 49 27.57 -2.97 19.69
N ILE A 50 27.24 -4.01 20.43
CA ILE A 50 27.82 -4.32 21.73
C ILE A 50 28.89 -5.39 21.49
N ASP A 51 30.15 -4.98 21.46
CA ASP A 51 31.28 -5.85 21.23
C ASP A 51 32.02 -6.15 22.54
N GLN A 52 31.69 -7.28 23.16
CA GLN A 52 32.36 -7.77 24.35
C GLN A 52 33.52 -8.72 24.01
N ASP A 53 33.52 -9.29 22.79
CA ASP A 53 34.54 -10.25 22.38
C ASP A 53 35.84 -9.60 21.90
N GLN A 54 35.73 -8.42 21.27
CA GLN A 54 36.86 -7.61 20.72
C GLN A 54 37.85 -8.43 19.88
N SER A 55 37.38 -9.46 19.22
CA SER A 55 38.12 -10.42 18.43
C SER A 55 38.27 -10.00 16.96
N GLU A 56 38.97 -10.84 16.17
CA GLU A 56 39.00 -10.65 14.71
C GLU A 56 37.64 -10.94 14.08
N MET A 57 36.91 -11.94 14.59
CA MET A 57 35.57 -12.27 14.17
C MET A 57 34.61 -11.09 14.43
N SER A 58 34.66 -10.49 15.62
CA SER A 58 33.79 -9.35 15.94
C SER A 58 34.05 -8.16 15.01
N ARG A 59 35.31 -7.87 14.67
CA ARG A 59 35.67 -6.81 13.70
C ARG A 59 35.10 -7.10 12.29
N LYS A 60 35.12 -8.36 11.82
CA LYS A 60 34.50 -8.74 10.53
C LYS A 60 32.98 -8.56 10.54
N VAL A 61 32.32 -8.91 11.64
CA VAL A 61 30.88 -8.68 11.82
C VAL A 61 30.54 -7.19 11.81
N ILE A 62 31.29 -6.39 12.57
CA ILE A 62 31.10 -4.92 12.61
C ILE A 62 31.32 -4.31 11.23
N HIS A 63 32.34 -4.74 10.50
CA HIS A 63 32.59 -4.27 9.14
C HIS A 63 31.42 -4.63 8.22
N ALA A 64 30.92 -5.87 8.26
CA ALA A 64 29.80 -6.30 7.44
C ALA A 64 28.51 -5.52 7.76
N LEU A 65 28.25 -5.16 9.04
CA LEU A 65 27.15 -4.29 9.44
C LEU A 65 27.34 -2.86 8.93
N SER A 66 28.56 -2.34 8.95
CA SER A 66 28.88 -0.95 8.56
C SER A 66 28.78 -0.69 7.06
N ILE A 67 29.06 -1.70 6.22
CA ILE A 67 28.94 -1.58 4.75
C ILE A 67 27.53 -1.82 4.21
N ASN A 68 26.59 -2.21 5.09
CA ASN A 68 25.20 -2.44 4.69
C ASN A 68 24.46 -1.11 4.52
N HIS A 69 23.96 -0.83 3.32
CA HIS A 69 23.25 0.43 3.01
C HIS A 69 21.99 0.67 3.87
N THR A 70 21.36 -0.37 4.37
CA THR A 70 20.17 -0.25 5.22
C THR A 70 20.51 0.18 6.64
N LEU A 71 21.73 -0.15 7.12
CA LEU A 71 22.16 0.02 8.50
C LEU A 71 23.17 1.17 8.62
N GLN A 72 23.13 1.83 9.76
CA GLN A 72 24.17 2.77 10.19
C GLN A 72 24.63 2.37 11.60
N VAL A 73 25.85 1.86 11.73
CA VAL A 73 26.45 1.61 13.05
C VAL A 73 26.73 2.97 13.70
N LYS A 74 25.85 3.39 14.61
CA LYS A 74 25.93 4.68 15.31
C LYS A 74 27.00 4.67 16.40
N THR A 75 27.06 3.59 17.16
CA THR A 75 27.95 3.45 18.32
C THR A 75 28.39 2.01 18.46
N ILE A 76 29.64 1.80 18.84
CA ILE A 76 30.17 0.51 19.29
C ILE A 76 30.50 0.66 20.76
N THR A 77 29.93 -0.20 21.59
CA THR A 77 30.09 -0.16 23.05
C THR A 77 30.30 -1.57 23.59
N THR A 78 30.74 -1.70 24.83
CA THR A 78 30.78 -2.96 25.56
C THR A 78 29.64 -3.10 26.57
N SER A 79 28.88 -2.01 26.79
CA SER A 79 27.81 -1.94 27.79
C SER A 79 26.44 -2.13 27.13
N GLN A 80 25.68 -3.11 27.64
CA GLN A 80 24.30 -3.32 27.21
C GLN A 80 23.39 -2.16 27.65
N ASP A 81 23.63 -1.61 28.84
CA ASP A 81 22.81 -0.52 29.37
C ASP A 81 22.89 0.73 28.51
N GLU A 82 24.06 1.03 27.93
CA GLU A 82 24.24 2.15 27.02
C GLU A 82 23.44 1.94 25.72
N ALA A 83 23.47 0.72 25.18
CA ALA A 83 22.70 0.39 23.97
C ALA A 83 21.18 0.49 24.23
N GLU A 84 20.70 -0.02 25.35
CA GLU A 84 19.29 0.09 25.74
C GLU A 84 18.86 1.55 25.96
N GLN A 85 19.71 2.39 26.55
CA GLN A 85 19.43 3.82 26.69
C GLN A 85 19.28 4.52 25.34
N LEU A 86 20.10 4.18 24.34
CA LEU A 86 19.99 4.75 23.00
C LEU A 86 18.71 4.31 22.31
N ILE A 87 18.27 3.06 22.49
CA ILE A 87 16.99 2.58 21.97
C ILE A 87 15.81 3.28 22.67
N ASN A 88 15.87 3.40 24.00
CA ASN A 88 14.81 4.06 24.78
C ASN A 88 14.66 5.56 24.42
N LYS A 89 15.76 6.21 24.02
CA LYS A 89 15.76 7.58 23.50
C LYS A 89 15.35 7.68 22.03
N THR A 90 15.01 6.54 21.38
CA THR A 90 14.73 6.47 19.94
C THR A 90 15.89 6.91 19.04
N GLU A 91 17.11 6.88 19.57
CA GLU A 91 18.32 7.23 18.86
C GLU A 91 18.94 6.06 18.11
N ALA A 92 18.53 4.83 18.42
CA ALA A 92 18.85 3.60 17.71
C ALA A 92 17.61 2.70 17.61
N TRP A 93 17.56 1.88 16.58
CA TRP A 93 16.44 0.97 16.32
C TRP A 93 16.69 -0.46 16.83
N GLY A 94 17.93 -0.78 17.14
CA GLY A 94 18.30 -2.09 17.63
C GLY A 94 19.77 -2.21 17.94
N PHE A 95 20.18 -3.36 18.45
CA PHE A 95 21.59 -3.66 18.66
C PHE A 95 21.93 -5.10 18.27
N VAL A 96 23.21 -5.30 17.98
CA VAL A 96 23.84 -6.62 17.84
C VAL A 96 24.79 -6.81 19.01
N LEU A 97 24.58 -7.83 19.84
CA LEU A 97 25.45 -8.20 20.96
C LEU A 97 26.36 -9.36 20.54
N ILE A 98 27.66 -9.13 20.57
CA ILE A 98 28.70 -10.14 20.39
C ILE A 98 29.30 -10.41 21.77
N PRO A 99 28.95 -11.53 22.43
CA PRO A 99 29.36 -11.81 23.77
C PRO A 99 30.79 -12.30 23.85
N ASP A 100 31.46 -12.10 24.96
CA ASP A 100 32.82 -12.59 25.23
C ASP A 100 32.97 -14.09 24.92
N GLY A 101 34.07 -14.48 24.28
CA GLY A 101 34.35 -15.85 23.84
C GLY A 101 33.54 -16.31 22.58
N ALA A 102 32.85 -15.40 21.86
CA ALA A 102 32.08 -15.73 20.69
C ALA A 102 32.95 -16.34 19.57
N GLU A 103 34.12 -15.75 19.31
CA GLU A 103 35.09 -16.30 18.35
C GLU A 103 35.55 -17.71 18.72
N GLN A 104 35.91 -17.92 20.00
CA GLN A 104 36.36 -19.23 20.45
C GLN A 104 35.29 -20.32 20.30
N ARG A 105 34.05 -19.99 20.60
CA ARG A 105 32.91 -20.89 20.39
C ARG A 105 32.71 -21.22 18.93
N LEU A 106 32.75 -20.22 18.04
CA LEU A 106 32.61 -20.40 16.60
C LEU A 106 33.69 -21.32 16.04
N VAL A 107 34.96 -21.12 16.44
CA VAL A 107 36.10 -21.95 16.04
C VAL A 107 35.94 -23.40 16.49
N LYS A 108 35.32 -23.62 17.65
CA LYS A 108 35.02 -24.96 18.18
C LYS A 108 33.75 -25.58 17.57
N ALA A 109 33.21 -25.00 16.53
CA ALA A 109 31.91 -25.37 15.93
C ALA A 109 30.74 -25.39 16.92
N GLN A 110 30.77 -24.47 17.88
CA GLN A 110 29.70 -24.23 18.84
C GLN A 110 28.93 -22.96 18.45
N ASP A 111 27.76 -22.75 19.06
CA ASP A 111 26.99 -21.53 18.89
C ASP A 111 27.76 -20.31 19.45
N ALA A 112 28.00 -19.32 18.59
CA ALA A 112 28.69 -18.08 18.99
C ALA A 112 27.85 -17.23 19.95
N GLN A 113 26.54 -17.51 20.09
CA GLN A 113 25.59 -16.82 20.96
C GLN A 113 25.44 -15.33 20.67
N ILE A 114 25.63 -14.92 19.41
CA ILE A 114 25.37 -13.55 19.00
C ILE A 114 23.87 -13.29 19.07
N SER A 115 23.50 -12.23 19.76
CA SER A 115 22.09 -11.85 19.93
C SER A 115 21.77 -10.59 19.17
N ILE A 116 20.59 -10.56 18.56
CA ILE A 116 20.05 -9.41 17.80
C ILE A 116 18.76 -8.98 18.46
N ALA A 117 18.71 -7.73 18.93
CA ALA A 117 17.51 -7.12 19.46
C ALA A 117 17.14 -5.86 18.66
N TYR A 118 15.86 -5.66 18.40
CA TYR A 118 15.37 -4.54 17.61
C TYR A 118 14.00 -4.07 18.03
N ASN A 119 13.71 -2.79 17.73
CA ASN A 119 12.43 -2.16 18.04
C ASN A 119 11.39 -2.55 17.00
N GLN A 120 10.37 -3.31 17.42
CA GLN A 120 9.26 -3.77 16.58
C GLN A 120 8.05 -2.81 16.59
N SER A 121 8.11 -1.68 17.29
CA SER A 121 7.00 -0.72 17.35
C SER A 121 6.57 -0.24 15.98
N PHE A 122 7.51 -0.17 15.03
CA PHE A 122 7.25 0.08 13.62
C PHE A 122 7.51 -1.19 12.82
N PHE A 123 6.47 -1.99 12.62
CA PHE A 123 6.54 -3.35 12.09
C PHE A 123 7.40 -3.49 10.82
N SER A 124 7.19 -2.63 9.84
CA SER A 124 7.95 -2.64 8.58
C SER A 124 9.43 -2.34 8.77
N ILE A 125 9.75 -1.31 9.55
CA ILE A 125 11.14 -0.89 9.84
C ILE A 125 11.83 -1.97 10.67
N GLY A 126 11.16 -2.48 11.69
CA GLY A 126 11.68 -3.55 12.55
C GLY A 126 12.08 -4.80 11.77
N ASN A 127 11.24 -5.26 10.85
CA ASN A 127 11.54 -6.40 9.99
C ASN A 127 12.74 -6.13 9.05
N THR A 128 12.82 -4.92 8.49
CA THR A 128 13.92 -4.51 7.61
C THR A 128 15.24 -4.51 8.36
N ILE A 129 15.29 -3.92 9.55
CA ILE A 129 16.49 -3.86 10.41
C ILE A 129 16.90 -5.26 10.85
N SER A 130 15.97 -6.06 11.36
CA SER A 130 16.21 -7.42 11.82
C SER A 130 16.84 -8.27 10.72
N SER A 131 16.27 -8.25 9.53
CA SER A 131 16.80 -9.00 8.38
C SER A 131 18.19 -8.50 7.97
N ALA A 132 18.40 -7.19 7.92
CA ALA A 132 19.68 -6.59 7.56
C ALA A 132 20.76 -6.93 8.59
N MET A 133 20.46 -6.82 9.90
CA MET A 133 21.40 -7.20 10.97
C MET A 133 21.75 -8.68 10.91
N LEU A 134 20.74 -9.56 10.75
CA LEU A 134 20.98 -11.01 10.67
C LEU A 134 21.87 -11.39 9.49
N ILE A 135 21.54 -10.91 8.29
CA ILE A 135 22.31 -11.22 7.08
C ILE A 135 23.75 -10.69 7.20
N SER A 136 23.92 -9.45 7.66
CA SER A 136 25.25 -8.87 7.80
C SER A 136 26.08 -9.57 8.86
N THR A 137 25.48 -9.98 9.98
CA THR A 137 26.16 -10.76 11.02
C THR A 137 26.62 -12.11 10.49
N LEU A 138 25.74 -12.85 9.81
CA LEU A 138 26.09 -14.14 9.20
C LEU A 138 27.19 -14.00 8.14
N ASN A 139 27.16 -12.97 7.32
CA ASN A 139 28.20 -12.71 6.32
C ASN A 139 29.55 -12.40 6.99
N GLY A 140 29.56 -11.58 8.03
CA GLY A 140 30.78 -11.25 8.77
C GLY A 140 31.41 -12.49 9.45
N MET A 141 30.60 -13.37 10.03
CA MET A 141 31.06 -14.64 10.59
C MET A 141 31.60 -15.58 9.48
N ALA A 142 30.92 -15.68 8.36
CA ALA A 142 31.35 -16.50 7.23
C ALA A 142 32.68 -15.99 6.62
N ASP A 143 32.84 -14.68 6.48
CA ASP A 143 34.07 -14.05 6.01
C ASP A 143 35.26 -14.30 6.96
N TYR A 144 35.02 -14.23 8.28
CA TYR A 144 36.03 -14.59 9.27
C TYR A 144 36.45 -16.05 9.12
N MET A 145 35.52 -16.99 9.08
CA MET A 145 35.80 -18.40 8.94
C MET A 145 36.61 -18.70 7.68
N ARG A 146 36.27 -18.10 6.55
CA ARG A 146 36.92 -18.31 5.27
C ARG A 146 38.30 -17.67 5.18
N GLN A 147 38.41 -16.39 5.54
CA GLN A 147 39.63 -15.61 5.28
C GLN A 147 40.65 -15.69 6.40
N SER A 148 40.19 -15.67 7.66
CA SER A 148 41.10 -15.54 8.78
C SER A 148 41.39 -16.90 9.44
N TYR A 149 40.36 -17.69 9.70
CA TYR A 149 40.57 -18.95 10.41
C TYR A 149 41.05 -20.08 9.50
N LEU A 150 40.34 -20.40 8.42
CA LEU A 150 40.68 -21.56 7.57
C LEU A 150 41.94 -21.34 6.77
N SER A 151 42.22 -20.12 6.27
CA SER A 151 43.46 -19.83 5.55
C SER A 151 44.70 -19.96 6.45
N ASN A 152 44.59 -19.70 7.74
CA ASN A 152 45.71 -19.84 8.70
C ASN A 152 45.90 -21.27 9.21
N VAL A 153 44.83 -22.06 9.29
CA VAL A 153 44.88 -23.43 9.85
C VAL A 153 45.18 -24.48 8.77
N ILE A 154 44.62 -24.31 7.57
CA ILE A 154 44.82 -25.28 6.48
C ILE A 154 45.03 -24.46 5.19
N PRO A 155 46.32 -24.13 4.86
CA PRO A 155 46.67 -23.49 3.61
C PRO A 155 46.20 -24.35 2.41
N TYR A 156 45.53 -23.68 1.45
CA TYR A 156 44.98 -24.32 0.21
C TYR A 156 43.70 -25.14 0.37
N LEU A 157 43.04 -25.13 1.55
CA LEU A 157 41.72 -25.74 1.67
C LEU A 157 40.63 -24.74 1.27
N ASP A 158 40.08 -24.92 0.08
CA ASP A 158 38.89 -24.20 -0.34
C ASP A 158 37.67 -24.94 0.23
N VAL A 159 37.30 -24.57 1.45
CA VAL A 159 36.09 -25.12 2.10
C VAL A 159 34.89 -24.36 1.58
N PRO A 160 33.98 -25.04 0.86
CA PRO A 160 32.71 -24.39 0.47
C PRO A 160 31.94 -24.04 1.72
N THR A 161 31.91 -22.76 2.03
CA THR A 161 31.02 -22.24 3.09
C THR A 161 29.56 -22.41 2.65
N PRO A 162 28.66 -22.93 3.51
CA PRO A 162 27.26 -23.01 3.17
C PRO A 162 26.72 -21.59 3.01
N HIS A 163 26.45 -21.19 1.77
CA HIS A 163 25.81 -19.93 1.46
C HIS A 163 24.29 -20.09 1.50
N ILE A 164 23.64 -19.49 2.49
CA ILE A 164 22.19 -19.33 2.47
C ILE A 164 21.90 -18.15 1.56
N LYS A 165 21.44 -18.41 0.34
CA LYS A 165 20.96 -17.38 -0.57
C LYS A 165 19.51 -17.04 -0.23
N ILE A 166 19.30 -15.95 0.47
CA ILE A 166 17.97 -15.40 0.70
C ILE A 166 17.59 -14.54 -0.52
N SER A 167 16.59 -14.98 -1.27
CA SER A 167 16.05 -14.21 -2.40
C SER A 167 14.66 -13.67 -2.01
N THR A 168 14.54 -12.36 -1.90
CA THR A 168 13.25 -11.71 -1.72
C THR A 168 12.51 -11.66 -3.05
N LEU A 169 11.32 -12.29 -3.12
CA LEU A 169 10.50 -12.30 -4.32
C LEU A 169 9.64 -11.04 -4.39
N TYR A 170 9.35 -10.58 -5.61
CA TYR A 170 8.42 -9.52 -5.95
C TYR A 170 8.76 -8.09 -5.49
N ASN A 171 9.48 -7.91 -4.40
CA ASN A 171 10.00 -6.62 -3.94
C ASN A 171 11.42 -6.78 -3.38
N PRO A 172 12.41 -7.16 -4.23
CA PRO A 172 13.77 -7.47 -3.78
C PRO A 172 14.48 -6.27 -3.14
N ASN A 173 14.06 -5.08 -3.50
CA ASN A 173 14.59 -3.83 -2.96
C ASN A 173 13.92 -3.38 -1.67
N MET A 174 12.93 -4.10 -1.15
CA MET A 174 12.12 -3.71 0.01
C MET A 174 11.58 -2.28 -0.10
N SER A 175 11.18 -1.87 -1.33
CA SER A 175 10.69 -0.54 -1.62
C SER A 175 9.32 -0.31 -1.00
N TYR A 176 9.20 0.75 -0.17
CA TYR A 176 7.91 1.23 0.35
C TYR A 176 7.04 1.82 -0.76
N GLU A 177 7.65 2.44 -1.76
CA GLU A 177 6.96 2.98 -2.92
C GLU A 177 6.20 1.87 -3.65
N LEU A 178 6.88 0.75 -3.99
CA LEU A 178 6.23 -0.40 -4.63
C LEU A 178 5.21 -1.09 -3.71
N PHE A 179 5.45 -1.12 -2.40
CA PHE A 179 4.58 -1.80 -1.45
C PHE A 179 3.28 -1.03 -1.17
N LEU A 180 3.33 0.28 -0.99
CA LEU A 180 2.20 1.08 -0.52
C LEU A 180 1.55 1.91 -1.63
N GLU A 181 2.32 2.52 -2.51
CA GLU A 181 1.80 3.51 -3.45
C GLU A 181 0.78 2.94 -4.43
N PRO A 182 0.94 1.72 -5.01
CA PRO A 182 -0.06 1.10 -5.89
C PRO A 182 -1.44 0.94 -5.26
N PHE A 183 -1.53 1.01 -3.94
CA PHE A 183 -2.76 0.88 -3.18
C PHE A 183 -3.23 2.21 -2.60
N MET A 184 -2.35 2.99 -1.99
CA MET A 184 -2.74 4.21 -1.27
C MET A 184 -3.24 5.31 -2.21
N VAL A 185 -2.66 5.46 -3.39
CA VAL A 185 -3.14 6.44 -4.36
C VAL A 185 -4.58 6.14 -4.80
N PRO A 186 -4.92 4.93 -5.31
CA PRO A 186 -6.31 4.59 -5.60
C PRO A 186 -7.24 4.66 -4.38
N ALA A 187 -6.73 4.39 -3.16
CA ALA A 187 -7.50 4.49 -1.92
C ALA A 187 -7.94 5.92 -1.61
N VAL A 188 -7.09 6.91 -1.81
CA VAL A 188 -7.46 8.31 -1.60
C VAL A 188 -8.30 8.82 -2.77
N LEU A 189 -7.96 8.42 -3.99
CA LEU A 189 -8.70 8.85 -5.18
C LEU A 189 -10.15 8.36 -5.19
N HIS A 190 -10.44 7.12 -4.73
CA HIS A 190 -11.84 6.67 -4.66
C HIS A 190 -12.67 7.45 -3.63
N LEU A 191 -12.06 7.92 -2.52
CA LEU A 191 -12.74 8.79 -1.56
C LEU A 191 -13.10 10.14 -2.18
N LEU A 192 -12.16 10.76 -2.88
CA LEU A 192 -12.42 12.00 -3.61
C LEU A 192 -13.51 11.81 -4.67
N LEU A 193 -13.47 10.70 -5.40
CA LEU A 193 -14.52 10.33 -6.35
C LEU A 193 -15.88 10.24 -5.68
N CYS A 194 -15.98 9.53 -4.53
CA CYS A 194 -17.22 9.42 -3.77
C CYS A 194 -17.77 10.79 -3.37
N CYS A 195 -16.90 11.68 -2.89
CA CYS A 195 -17.28 13.04 -2.53
C CYS A 195 -17.78 13.83 -3.76
N CYS A 196 -17.09 13.73 -4.90
CA CYS A 196 -17.51 14.38 -6.15
C CYS A 196 -18.90 13.89 -6.61
N VAL A 197 -19.13 12.59 -6.60
CA VAL A 197 -20.41 11.98 -7.02
C VAL A 197 -21.53 12.35 -6.04
N ALA A 198 -21.27 12.25 -4.74
CA ALA A 198 -22.24 12.64 -3.71
C ALA A 198 -22.65 14.10 -3.85
N PHE A 199 -21.67 14.98 -4.04
CA PHE A 199 -21.90 16.41 -4.21
C PHE A 199 -22.65 16.72 -5.50
N ALA A 200 -22.26 16.10 -6.62
CA ALA A 200 -22.91 16.28 -7.91
C ALA A 200 -24.40 15.88 -7.88
N ILE A 201 -24.74 14.77 -7.22
CA ILE A 201 -26.13 14.31 -7.09
C ILE A 201 -26.87 15.10 -5.99
N GLY A 202 -26.22 15.34 -4.84
CA GLY A 202 -26.83 16.04 -3.72
C GLY A 202 -27.20 17.49 -4.03
N GLN A 203 -26.43 18.17 -4.88
CA GLN A 203 -26.80 19.52 -5.34
C GLN A 203 -28.09 19.54 -6.17
N GLU A 204 -28.42 18.49 -6.91
CA GLU A 204 -29.67 18.42 -7.66
C GLU A 204 -30.86 18.35 -6.74
N PHE A 205 -30.74 17.70 -5.55
CA PHE A 205 -31.77 17.76 -4.50
C PHE A 205 -31.92 19.18 -3.91
N LYS A 206 -30.79 19.79 -3.53
CA LYS A 206 -30.78 21.13 -2.92
C LYS A 206 -31.37 22.20 -3.85
N ARG A 207 -31.10 22.09 -5.16
CA ARG A 207 -31.57 23.02 -6.19
C ARG A 207 -32.95 22.68 -6.74
N LYS A 208 -33.55 21.55 -6.33
CA LYS A 208 -34.79 20.99 -6.89
C LYS A 208 -34.76 20.84 -8.42
N THR A 209 -33.62 20.39 -8.96
CA THR A 209 -33.40 20.28 -10.40
C THR A 209 -33.38 18.82 -10.89
N LEU A 210 -33.79 17.87 -10.06
CA LEU A 210 -33.83 16.43 -10.39
C LEU A 210 -34.59 16.18 -11.70
N ASN A 211 -35.77 16.75 -11.87
CA ASN A 211 -36.62 16.59 -13.06
C ASN A 211 -36.02 17.27 -14.32
N LYS A 212 -35.08 18.21 -14.17
CA LYS A 212 -34.37 18.85 -15.27
C LYS A 212 -33.15 18.04 -15.73
N TRP A 213 -32.59 17.26 -14.81
CA TRP A 213 -31.42 16.44 -15.08
C TRP A 213 -31.80 15.05 -15.58
N VAL A 214 -32.83 14.41 -14.97
CA VAL A 214 -33.25 13.05 -15.30
C VAL A 214 -34.35 13.09 -16.36
N ASP A 215 -34.04 12.52 -17.53
CA ASP A 215 -35.07 12.22 -18.50
C ASP A 215 -35.87 11.01 -18.02
N SER A 216 -37.18 11.19 -17.77
CA SER A 216 -38.06 10.15 -17.24
C SER A 216 -38.10 8.89 -18.13
N LYS A 217 -37.84 9.04 -19.45
CA LYS A 217 -37.75 7.93 -20.38
C LYS A 217 -36.40 7.21 -20.34
N HIS A 218 -35.32 7.89 -19.87
CA HIS A 218 -33.94 7.40 -19.95
C HIS A 218 -33.20 7.55 -18.60
N ILE A 219 -33.84 7.15 -17.50
CA ILE A 219 -33.31 7.31 -16.12
C ILE A 219 -31.92 6.70 -15.97
N ILE A 220 -31.72 5.47 -16.48
CA ILE A 220 -30.42 4.75 -16.41
C ILE A 220 -29.36 5.54 -17.16
N SER A 221 -29.65 6.01 -18.37
CA SER A 221 -28.71 6.76 -19.18
C SER A 221 -28.33 8.11 -18.55
N SER A 222 -29.27 8.76 -17.85
CA SER A 222 -29.00 10.00 -17.12
C SER A 222 -28.08 9.76 -15.91
N LEU A 223 -28.38 8.74 -15.10
CA LEU A 223 -27.56 8.37 -13.93
C LEU A 223 -26.15 7.96 -14.35
N LEU A 224 -26.04 7.02 -15.30
CA LEU A 224 -24.75 6.57 -15.81
C LEU A 224 -23.95 7.72 -16.44
N GLY A 225 -24.57 8.60 -17.22
CA GLY A 225 -23.88 9.75 -17.79
C GLY A 225 -23.26 10.66 -16.75
N LYS A 226 -23.94 10.86 -15.62
CA LYS A 226 -23.41 11.67 -14.51
C LYS A 226 -22.28 10.96 -13.79
N ILE A 227 -22.47 9.70 -13.38
CA ILE A 227 -21.47 8.91 -12.64
C ILE A 227 -20.21 8.67 -13.48
N LEU A 228 -20.37 8.21 -14.73
CA LEU A 228 -19.24 7.85 -15.58
C LEU A 228 -18.34 9.04 -15.91
N THR A 229 -18.86 10.26 -15.90
CA THR A 229 -18.02 11.46 -16.08
C THR A 229 -16.92 11.51 -15.02
N TYR A 230 -17.27 11.33 -13.76
CA TYR A 230 -16.31 11.34 -12.66
C TYR A 230 -15.44 10.08 -12.66
N VAL A 231 -16.02 8.91 -12.91
CA VAL A 231 -15.26 7.64 -13.01
C VAL A 231 -14.13 7.76 -14.05
N PHE A 232 -14.41 8.26 -15.25
CA PHE A 232 -13.38 8.42 -16.28
C PHE A 232 -12.31 9.46 -15.91
N ILE A 233 -12.67 10.55 -15.24
CA ILE A 233 -11.71 11.54 -14.75
C ILE A 233 -10.74 10.89 -13.76
N PHE A 234 -11.25 10.14 -12.80
CA PHE A 234 -10.41 9.50 -11.77
C PHE A 234 -9.62 8.30 -12.34
N CYS A 235 -10.18 7.54 -13.28
CA CYS A 235 -9.42 6.55 -14.04
C CYS A 235 -8.25 7.20 -14.79
N ALA A 236 -8.48 8.33 -15.48
CA ALA A 236 -7.42 9.02 -16.20
C ALA A 236 -6.28 9.45 -15.26
N TRP A 237 -6.59 10.00 -14.09
CA TRP A 237 -5.59 10.34 -13.08
C TRP A 237 -4.81 9.12 -12.59
N THR A 238 -5.51 8.02 -12.28
CA THR A 238 -4.87 6.77 -11.84
C THR A 238 -4.00 6.16 -12.94
N TRP A 239 -4.43 6.18 -14.18
CA TRP A 239 -3.66 5.63 -15.30
C TRP A 239 -2.43 6.50 -15.62
N CYS A 240 -2.54 7.83 -15.57
CA CYS A 240 -1.39 8.72 -15.70
C CYS A 240 -0.35 8.48 -14.60
N TRP A 241 -0.81 8.36 -13.36
CA TRP A 241 0.05 8.03 -12.22
C TRP A 241 0.67 6.63 -12.35
N MET A 242 -0.10 5.61 -12.73
CA MET A 242 0.40 4.26 -12.95
C MET A 242 1.46 4.21 -14.05
N PHE A 243 1.25 4.94 -15.14
CA PHE A 243 2.22 5.08 -16.21
C PHE A 243 3.53 5.70 -15.70
N TRP A 244 3.43 6.76 -14.90
CA TRP A 244 4.59 7.39 -14.27
C TRP A 244 5.35 6.40 -13.36
N LEU A 245 4.64 5.68 -12.50
CA LEU A 245 5.23 4.71 -11.57
C LEU A 245 5.90 3.55 -12.33
N ALA A 246 5.25 3.02 -13.38
CA ALA A 246 5.77 1.90 -14.13
C ALA A 246 6.95 2.28 -15.04
N HIS A 247 6.88 3.41 -15.77
CA HIS A 247 7.88 3.74 -16.78
C HIS A 247 8.98 4.68 -16.29
N ILE A 248 8.69 5.58 -15.36
CA ILE A 248 9.67 6.55 -14.86
C ILE A 248 10.35 6.00 -13.61
N ARG A 249 9.59 5.38 -12.70
CA ARG A 249 10.15 4.80 -11.46
C ARG A 249 10.61 3.35 -11.62
N GLY A 250 10.26 2.69 -12.73
CA GLY A 250 10.74 1.34 -13.05
C GLY A 250 9.97 0.20 -12.38
N TYR A 251 8.78 0.46 -11.82
CA TYR A 251 7.93 -0.56 -11.20
C TYR A 251 6.99 -1.19 -12.23
N PHE A 252 7.55 -1.97 -13.12
CA PHE A 252 6.82 -2.60 -14.23
C PHE A 252 5.72 -3.55 -13.73
N ILE A 253 4.65 -3.61 -14.53
CA ILE A 253 3.54 -4.51 -14.29
C ILE A 253 3.94 -5.92 -14.72
N ALA A 254 3.85 -6.89 -13.80
CA ALA A 254 4.27 -8.27 -14.03
C ALA A 254 3.25 -9.09 -14.84
N GLY A 255 1.96 -8.80 -14.71
CA GLY A 255 0.85 -9.53 -15.34
C GLY A 255 0.09 -8.73 -16.41
N SER A 256 -1.24 -8.88 -16.43
CA SER A 256 -2.12 -8.29 -17.44
C SER A 256 -2.48 -6.84 -17.16
N LEU A 257 -1.93 -5.90 -17.94
CA LEU A 257 -2.27 -4.48 -17.88
C LEU A 257 -3.78 -4.23 -18.12
N SER A 258 -4.39 -4.91 -19.08
CA SER A 258 -5.81 -4.73 -19.40
C SER A 258 -6.72 -5.10 -18.23
N LEU A 259 -6.38 -6.17 -17.50
CA LEU A 259 -7.14 -6.59 -16.32
C LEU A 259 -7.01 -5.60 -15.17
N ILE A 260 -5.82 -5.02 -14.97
CA ILE A 260 -5.62 -3.94 -13.99
C ILE A 260 -6.46 -2.71 -14.33
N LEU A 261 -6.43 -2.25 -15.59
CA LEU A 261 -7.21 -1.09 -16.01
C LEU A 261 -8.72 -1.30 -15.82
N LEU A 262 -9.22 -2.50 -16.14
CA LEU A 262 -10.62 -2.87 -15.91
C LEU A 262 -10.95 -2.96 -14.42
N ALA A 263 -10.06 -3.50 -13.61
CA ALA A 263 -10.26 -3.57 -12.15
C ALA A 263 -10.30 -2.18 -11.51
N GLN A 264 -9.42 -1.27 -11.93
CA GLN A 264 -9.42 0.13 -11.49
C GLN A 264 -10.72 0.85 -11.91
N PHE A 265 -11.17 0.63 -13.14
CA PHE A 265 -12.46 1.15 -13.59
C PHE A 265 -13.61 0.61 -12.72
N LEU A 266 -13.65 -0.70 -12.47
CA LEU A 266 -14.70 -1.32 -11.62
C LEU A 266 -14.62 -0.86 -10.17
N LEU A 267 -13.43 -0.63 -9.61
CA LEU A 267 -13.25 -0.04 -8.29
C LEU A 267 -13.96 1.31 -8.21
N TYR A 268 -13.57 2.23 -9.10
CA TYR A 268 -14.15 3.57 -9.12
C TYR A 268 -15.64 3.55 -9.44
N PHE A 269 -16.08 2.71 -10.34
CA PHE A 269 -17.49 2.57 -10.66
C PHE A 269 -18.29 2.03 -9.47
N SER A 270 -17.79 1.00 -8.76
CA SER A 270 -18.44 0.46 -7.56
C SER A 270 -18.61 1.53 -6.47
N TYR A 271 -17.55 2.28 -6.16
CA TYR A 271 -17.62 3.33 -5.17
C TYR A 271 -18.49 4.53 -5.60
N ALA A 272 -18.49 4.86 -6.87
CA ALA A 272 -19.36 5.90 -7.41
C ALA A 272 -20.85 5.54 -7.30
N VAL A 273 -21.21 4.26 -7.60
CA VAL A 273 -22.62 3.81 -7.44
C VAL A 273 -22.99 3.63 -5.97
N ILE A 274 -22.07 3.24 -5.08
CA ILE A 274 -22.30 3.23 -3.63
C ILE A 274 -22.57 4.64 -3.13
N SER A 275 -21.71 5.60 -3.48
CA SER A 275 -21.91 7.01 -3.11
C SER A 275 -23.25 7.57 -3.62
N SER A 276 -23.58 7.25 -4.89
CA SER A 276 -24.88 7.57 -5.47
C SER A 276 -26.04 6.97 -4.68
N THR A 277 -25.94 5.69 -4.30
CA THR A 277 -26.97 5.00 -3.49
C THR A 277 -27.20 5.71 -2.16
N VAL A 278 -26.10 6.03 -1.46
CA VAL A 278 -26.17 6.66 -0.14
C VAL A 278 -26.79 8.06 -0.20
N VAL A 279 -26.37 8.89 -1.16
CA VAL A 279 -26.94 10.25 -1.29
C VAL A 279 -28.41 10.22 -1.72
N LEU A 280 -28.81 9.27 -2.57
CA LEU A 280 -30.20 9.09 -2.98
C LEU A 280 -31.08 8.56 -1.83
N ALA A 281 -30.51 7.79 -0.91
CA ALA A 281 -31.21 7.25 0.26
C ALA A 281 -31.34 8.29 1.37
N THR A 282 -30.27 9.02 1.67
CA THR A 282 -30.23 9.98 2.78
C THR A 282 -30.82 11.34 2.43
N LYS A 283 -30.70 11.77 1.18
CA LYS A 283 -31.03 13.12 0.68
C LYS A 283 -30.31 14.24 1.45
N ASP A 284 -29.23 13.89 2.15
CA ASP A 284 -28.49 14.73 3.10
C ASP A 284 -26.99 14.56 2.85
N LEU A 285 -26.32 15.63 2.43
CA LEU A 285 -24.88 15.59 2.11
C LEU A 285 -23.99 15.33 3.34
N PRO A 286 -24.15 16.00 4.48
CA PRO A 286 -23.41 15.70 5.70
C PRO A 286 -23.46 14.24 6.12
N LYS A 287 -24.63 13.63 6.13
CA LYS A 287 -24.78 12.19 6.45
C LYS A 287 -24.10 11.30 5.41
N THR A 288 -24.21 11.67 4.14
CA THR A 288 -23.54 10.95 3.05
C THR A 288 -22.02 11.00 3.21
N PHE A 289 -21.44 12.17 3.49
CA PHE A 289 -20.01 12.30 3.71
C PHE A 289 -19.52 11.55 4.95
N GLY A 290 -20.29 11.53 6.03
CA GLY A 290 -20.02 10.72 7.21
C GLY A 290 -19.93 9.23 6.88
N PHE A 291 -20.89 8.72 6.08
CA PHE A 291 -20.87 7.35 5.62
C PHE A 291 -19.66 7.07 4.71
N ILE A 292 -19.36 7.93 3.74
CA ILE A 292 -18.21 7.79 2.85
C ILE A 292 -16.90 7.77 3.65
N ALA A 293 -16.75 8.65 4.63
CA ALA A 293 -15.57 8.70 5.48
C ALA A 293 -15.39 7.40 6.27
N LEU A 294 -16.45 6.85 6.85
CA LEU A 294 -16.40 5.61 7.60
C LEU A 294 -16.17 4.40 6.68
N TYR A 295 -17.02 4.21 5.67
CA TYR A 295 -17.01 3.03 4.81
C TYR A 295 -15.84 3.04 3.81
N GLY A 296 -15.64 4.14 3.12
CA GLY A 296 -14.55 4.28 2.15
C GLY A 296 -13.21 4.49 2.83
N GLY A 297 -13.14 5.31 3.89
CA GLY A 297 -11.89 5.61 4.59
C GLY A 297 -11.28 4.41 5.32
N SER A 298 -12.10 3.47 5.80
CA SER A 298 -11.62 2.23 6.40
C SER A 298 -11.13 1.19 5.39
N SER A 299 -11.43 1.36 4.10
CA SER A 299 -11.16 0.36 3.05
C SER A 299 -9.71 -0.13 2.99
N PRO A 300 -8.67 0.71 3.01
CA PRO A 300 -7.29 0.22 2.96
C PRO A 300 -6.93 -0.64 4.17
N SER A 301 -7.39 -0.28 5.36
CA SER A 301 -7.08 -1.00 6.61
C SER A 301 -7.69 -2.39 6.66
N PHE A 302 -8.89 -2.58 6.07
CA PHE A 302 -9.61 -3.87 6.07
C PHE A 302 -9.41 -4.67 4.78
N SER A 303 -8.59 -4.21 3.83
CA SER A 303 -8.39 -4.86 2.54
C SER A 303 -7.39 -6.02 2.54
N GLY A 304 -6.62 -6.19 3.62
CA GLY A 304 -5.55 -7.18 3.67
C GLY A 304 -4.19 -6.72 3.15
N ILE A 305 -4.07 -5.45 2.71
CA ILE A 305 -2.79 -4.89 2.22
C ILE A 305 -1.85 -4.60 3.37
N THR A 306 -2.34 -3.88 4.38
CA THR A 306 -1.53 -3.45 5.52
C THR A 306 -1.43 -4.51 6.60
N LEU A 307 -2.50 -5.26 6.82
CA LEU A 307 -2.59 -6.34 7.80
C LEU A 307 -3.19 -7.58 7.13
N PRO A 308 -2.59 -8.77 7.30
CA PRO A 308 -3.10 -10.00 6.72
C PRO A 308 -4.48 -10.33 7.31
N LEU A 309 -5.40 -10.79 6.45
CA LEU A 309 -6.74 -11.20 6.86
C LEU A 309 -6.78 -12.63 7.45
N ASN A 310 -5.67 -13.38 7.31
CA ASN A 310 -5.54 -14.72 7.85
C ASN A 310 -5.60 -14.65 9.39
N ASN A 311 -6.53 -15.39 9.99
CA ASN A 311 -6.79 -15.38 11.42
C ASN A 311 -7.21 -14.01 12.01
N ALA A 312 -7.66 -13.08 11.17
CA ALA A 312 -8.20 -11.81 11.63
C ALA A 312 -9.51 -12.04 12.42
N PRO A 313 -9.89 -11.13 13.35
CA PRO A 313 -11.17 -11.20 14.05
C PRO A 313 -12.36 -11.25 13.09
N ALA A 314 -13.45 -11.92 13.49
CA ALA A 314 -14.64 -12.10 12.65
C ALA A 314 -15.22 -10.78 12.11
N PHE A 315 -15.17 -9.69 12.90
CA PHE A 315 -15.57 -8.36 12.46
C PHE A 315 -14.70 -7.87 11.28
N THR A 316 -13.39 -8.03 11.37
CA THR A 316 -12.45 -7.62 10.30
C THR A 316 -12.69 -8.41 9.01
N GLN A 317 -12.90 -9.72 9.13
CA GLN A 317 -13.23 -10.57 7.99
C GLN A 317 -14.57 -10.16 7.35
N PHE A 318 -15.61 -9.94 8.15
CA PHE A 318 -16.91 -9.48 7.66
C PHE A 318 -16.79 -8.11 6.96
N TRP A 319 -16.09 -7.14 7.59
CA TRP A 319 -15.90 -5.81 7.01
C TRP A 319 -15.15 -5.87 5.67
N SER A 320 -14.11 -6.70 5.60
CA SER A 320 -13.35 -6.97 4.37
C SER A 320 -14.23 -7.50 3.23
N MET A 321 -15.22 -8.35 3.54
CA MET A 321 -16.11 -8.94 2.52
C MET A 321 -17.10 -7.95 1.92
N ILE A 322 -17.48 -6.91 2.65
CA ILE A 322 -18.49 -5.94 2.20
C ILE A 322 -17.92 -4.72 1.48
N ILE A 323 -16.60 -4.57 1.41
CA ILE A 323 -15.95 -3.44 0.74
C ILE A 323 -15.38 -3.85 -0.64
N PRO A 324 -15.66 -3.09 -1.72
CA PRO A 324 -15.13 -3.38 -3.06
C PRO A 324 -13.60 -3.26 -3.13
N TYR A 325 -12.99 -2.57 -2.18
CA TYR A 325 -11.55 -2.34 -2.16
C TYR A 325 -10.75 -3.63 -1.93
N THR A 326 -11.27 -4.60 -1.16
CA THR A 326 -10.60 -5.88 -0.88
C THR A 326 -10.35 -6.70 -2.16
N PRO A 327 -11.36 -7.03 -2.98
CA PRO A 327 -11.13 -7.75 -4.22
C PRO A 327 -10.27 -6.97 -5.22
N TYR A 328 -10.39 -5.63 -5.25
CA TYR A 328 -9.49 -4.80 -6.05
C TYR A 328 -8.04 -4.93 -5.62
N ALA A 329 -7.76 -4.78 -4.34
CA ALA A 329 -6.42 -4.85 -3.78
C ALA A 329 -5.76 -6.21 -4.05
N LYS A 330 -6.54 -7.30 -3.91
CA LYS A 330 -6.09 -8.63 -4.24
C LYS A 330 -5.72 -8.76 -5.72
N LEU A 331 -6.58 -8.33 -6.63
CA LEU A 331 -6.32 -8.35 -8.07
C LEU A 331 -5.12 -7.48 -8.45
N GLN A 332 -5.02 -6.29 -7.86
CA GLN A 332 -3.89 -5.39 -8.07
C GLN A 332 -2.56 -6.05 -7.67
N THR A 333 -2.52 -6.74 -6.52
CA THR A 333 -1.34 -7.49 -6.07
C THR A 333 -1.01 -8.63 -7.04
N GLU A 334 -2.00 -9.44 -7.40
CA GLU A 334 -1.85 -10.58 -8.29
C GLU A 334 -1.30 -10.18 -9.65
N GLN A 335 -1.78 -9.09 -10.25
CA GLN A 335 -1.41 -8.69 -11.60
C GLN A 335 -0.26 -7.69 -11.66
N TRP A 336 -0.18 -6.73 -10.72
CA TRP A 336 0.92 -5.76 -10.78
C TRP A 336 2.22 -6.35 -10.22
N VAL A 337 2.15 -6.99 -9.04
CA VAL A 337 3.33 -7.36 -8.27
C VAL A 337 3.77 -8.80 -8.57
N ILE A 338 2.82 -9.75 -8.54
CA ILE A 338 3.12 -11.18 -8.63
C ILE A 338 3.19 -11.66 -10.09
N GLY A 339 2.33 -11.15 -10.97
CA GLY A 339 2.19 -11.67 -12.33
C GLY A 339 1.44 -12.99 -12.38
N SER A 340 0.43 -13.15 -11.53
CA SER A 340 -0.38 -14.37 -11.44
C SER A 340 -1.15 -14.64 -12.74
N ASP A 341 -1.51 -15.91 -12.96
CA ASP A 341 -2.35 -16.31 -14.07
C ASP A 341 -3.69 -15.55 -14.05
N ILE A 342 -4.20 -15.17 -15.21
CA ILE A 342 -5.47 -14.43 -15.34
C ILE A 342 -6.62 -15.18 -14.66
N SER A 343 -6.64 -16.51 -14.72
CA SER A 343 -7.65 -17.35 -14.12
C SER A 343 -7.82 -17.13 -12.60
N VAL A 344 -6.73 -16.84 -11.90
CA VAL A 344 -6.73 -16.56 -10.45
C VAL A 344 -7.43 -15.23 -10.17
N SER A 345 -7.17 -14.22 -10.98
CA SER A 345 -7.72 -12.88 -10.81
C SER A 345 -9.17 -12.70 -11.32
N LEU A 346 -9.73 -13.72 -12.01
CA LEU A 346 -11.14 -13.69 -12.42
C LEU A 346 -12.10 -13.72 -11.22
N ILE A 347 -11.72 -14.36 -10.10
CA ILE A 347 -12.57 -14.42 -8.90
C ILE A 347 -12.72 -13.01 -8.29
N PRO A 348 -11.66 -12.28 -7.90
CA PRO A 348 -11.81 -10.93 -7.38
C PRO A 348 -12.42 -9.96 -8.41
N PHE A 349 -12.15 -10.15 -9.70
CA PHE A 349 -12.80 -9.38 -10.75
C PHE A 349 -14.32 -9.59 -10.77
N GLY A 350 -14.78 -10.85 -10.70
CA GLY A 350 -16.22 -11.18 -10.64
C GLY A 350 -16.91 -10.56 -9.43
N ILE A 351 -16.25 -10.54 -8.27
CA ILE A 351 -16.77 -9.89 -7.06
C ILE A 351 -16.95 -8.36 -7.29
N LEU A 352 -16.01 -7.69 -7.94
CA LEU A 352 -16.14 -6.27 -8.29
C LEU A 352 -17.33 -6.00 -9.23
N VAL A 353 -17.55 -6.88 -10.21
CA VAL A 353 -18.72 -6.79 -11.10
C VAL A 353 -20.03 -6.93 -10.31
N ILE A 354 -20.08 -7.86 -9.36
CA ILE A 354 -21.28 -8.06 -8.49
C ILE A 354 -21.54 -6.81 -7.65
N PHE A 355 -20.54 -6.22 -7.02
CA PHE A 355 -20.69 -4.96 -6.27
C PHE A 355 -21.24 -3.84 -7.17
N SER A 356 -20.65 -3.68 -8.35
CA SER A 356 -21.07 -2.68 -9.33
C SER A 356 -22.54 -2.84 -9.73
N ALA A 357 -22.93 -4.07 -10.08
CA ALA A 357 -24.29 -4.38 -10.53
C ALA A 357 -25.34 -4.21 -9.41
N LEU A 358 -25.03 -4.68 -8.20
CA LEU A 358 -25.91 -4.59 -7.04
C LEU A 358 -26.23 -3.13 -6.69
N TYR A 359 -25.20 -2.32 -6.49
CA TYR A 359 -25.38 -0.92 -6.09
C TYR A 359 -25.90 -0.03 -7.22
N LEU A 360 -25.61 -0.35 -8.49
CA LEU A 360 -26.25 0.30 -9.62
C LEU A 360 -27.76 0.04 -9.62
N GLY A 361 -28.18 -1.20 -9.39
CA GLY A 361 -29.59 -1.55 -9.29
C GLY A 361 -30.31 -0.80 -8.15
N LEU A 362 -29.65 -0.70 -6.97
CA LEU A 362 -30.16 0.07 -5.83
C LEU A 362 -30.27 1.57 -6.16
N SER A 363 -29.22 2.15 -6.75
CA SER A 363 -29.23 3.55 -7.17
C SER A 363 -30.37 3.87 -8.14
N ILE A 364 -30.60 3.00 -9.13
CA ILE A 364 -31.70 3.19 -10.10
C ILE A 364 -33.06 3.14 -9.39
N ARG A 365 -33.26 2.18 -8.48
CA ARG A 365 -34.53 2.06 -7.71
C ARG A 365 -34.78 3.28 -6.85
N LEU A 366 -33.78 3.76 -6.11
CA LEU A 366 -33.89 4.94 -5.28
C LEU A 366 -34.12 6.21 -6.10
N LEU A 367 -33.45 6.36 -7.23
CA LEU A 367 -33.65 7.50 -8.12
C LEU A 367 -35.08 7.53 -8.67
N LYS A 368 -35.63 6.38 -9.12
CA LYS A 368 -37.05 6.28 -9.55
C LYS A 368 -38.01 6.69 -8.45
N LYS A 369 -37.82 6.19 -7.22
CA LYS A 369 -38.62 6.54 -6.06
C LYS A 369 -38.60 8.05 -5.79
N ASN A 370 -37.42 8.67 -5.78
CA ASN A 370 -37.25 10.10 -5.50
C ASN A 370 -37.92 10.99 -6.57
N ILE A 371 -37.91 10.57 -7.83
CA ILE A 371 -38.63 11.29 -8.92
C ILE A 371 -40.14 11.23 -8.70
N GLN A 372 -40.67 10.05 -8.32
CA GLN A 372 -42.10 9.90 -8.04
C GLN A 372 -42.53 10.76 -6.86
N GLU A 373 -41.75 10.82 -5.80
CA GLU A 373 -42.03 11.67 -4.62
C GLU A 373 -42.00 13.20 -4.92
N GLN A 374 -41.22 13.63 -5.92
CA GLN A 374 -41.18 15.03 -6.33
C GLN A 374 -42.35 15.43 -7.26
N ASN A 375 -42.99 14.48 -7.91
CA ASN A 375 -44.10 14.71 -8.82
C ASN A 375 -45.47 14.64 -8.11
N GLN A 376 -45.46 14.18 -6.87
CA GLN A 376 -46.61 14.25 -5.92
C GLN A 376 -46.58 15.56 -5.11
#